data_ed829a7c775b04f2f338db4a6d4be76c
#
_entry.id   ed829a7c775b04f2f338db4a6d4be76c
#
_cell.length_a   1.000
_cell.length_b   1.000
_cell.length_c   1.000
_cell.angle_alpha   90.00
_cell.angle_beta   90.00
_cell.angle_gamma   90.00
#
_symmetry.space_group_name_H-M   'P 1'
#
loop_
_entity.id
_entity.type
_entity.pdbx_description
1 polymer ?
#
loop_
_entity_poly.entity_id
_entity_poly.type
_entity_poly.pdbx_seq_one_letter_code
_entity_poly.pdbx_strand_id
1 'polypeptide(L)'
;IDDDGYIRTPMDDIVSQAPRDVSVELIDDALQRLQETLEPVGIGARDVRECLLLQIQSQVIHPGTDEEQILMLQYDLVSNHLKDIEANRLPKIAKALDVEIEDVKAAISSLKQYHIHPGRMLVDSTSQIIQPDAVIEYDEQHDRYYAMLTHGRVPSLAISREYEKMASDKTAEKKTREFVGNNLRSARWLIEAIEQRNNTLMRV
;
A
#
# COMPACT_ATOMS: atom_id res chain seq x y z
N ILE A 1 5.40 -13.19 -13.66
CA ILE A 1 4.39 -12.86 -12.64
C ILE A 1 4.98 -11.71 -11.82
N ASP A 2 4.19 -10.65 -11.62
CA ASP A 2 4.58 -9.49 -10.81
C ASP A 2 4.39 -9.74 -9.30
N ASP A 3 4.77 -8.76 -8.46
CA ASP A 3 4.66 -8.84 -7.00
C ASP A 3 3.18 -8.91 -6.52
N ASP A 4 2.24 -8.49 -7.34
CA ASP A 4 0.80 -8.60 -7.07
C ASP A 4 0.26 -10.00 -7.42
N GLY A 5 1.00 -10.79 -8.18
CA GLY A 5 0.63 -12.13 -8.61
C GLY A 5 0.10 -12.21 -10.04
N TYR A 6 0.16 -11.14 -10.84
CA TYR A 6 -0.39 -11.09 -12.19
C TYR A 6 0.64 -11.36 -13.28
N ILE A 7 0.18 -11.92 -14.41
CA ILE A 7 0.96 -12.00 -15.65
C ILE A 7 0.70 -10.71 -16.43
N ARG A 8 1.68 -9.79 -16.43
CA ARG A 8 1.59 -8.52 -17.18
C ARG A 8 2.10 -8.64 -18.61
N THR A 9 2.85 -9.70 -18.92
CA THR A 9 3.39 -9.92 -20.25
C THR A 9 2.27 -10.32 -21.21
N PRO A 10 2.10 -9.63 -22.36
CA PRO A 10 1.14 -10.02 -23.37
C PRO A 10 1.37 -11.45 -23.85
N MET A 11 0.31 -12.19 -24.16
CA MET A 11 0.41 -13.59 -24.57
C MET A 11 1.23 -13.74 -25.86
N ASP A 12 1.12 -12.78 -26.79
CA ASP A 12 1.89 -12.75 -28.03
C ASP A 12 3.40 -12.70 -27.79
N ASP A 13 3.84 -11.97 -26.76
CA ASP A 13 5.24 -11.88 -26.39
C ASP A 13 5.74 -13.21 -25.76
N ILE A 14 4.90 -13.89 -24.98
CA ILE A 14 5.21 -15.21 -24.43
C ILE A 14 5.35 -16.23 -25.55
N VAL A 15 4.43 -16.23 -26.50
CA VAL A 15 4.45 -17.10 -27.69
C VAL A 15 5.70 -16.84 -28.53
N SER A 16 6.10 -15.60 -28.71
CA SER A 16 7.29 -15.25 -29.51
C SER A 16 8.60 -15.79 -28.92
N GLN A 17 8.64 -15.99 -27.61
CA GLN A 17 9.79 -16.54 -26.87
C GLN A 17 9.73 -18.05 -26.73
N ALA A 18 8.59 -18.67 -27.05
CA ALA A 18 8.43 -20.12 -27.02
C ALA A 18 9.18 -20.80 -28.18
N PRO A 19 9.58 -22.08 -28.02
CA PRO A 19 10.08 -22.89 -29.12
C PRO A 19 9.07 -22.93 -30.30
N ARG A 20 9.58 -23.06 -31.55
CA ARG A 20 8.75 -22.96 -32.76
C ARG A 20 7.62 -23.99 -32.89
N ASP A 21 7.69 -25.05 -32.11
CA ASP A 21 6.71 -26.15 -32.12
C ASP A 21 5.60 -25.98 -31.08
N VAL A 22 5.55 -24.86 -30.36
CA VAL A 22 4.57 -24.61 -29.31
C VAL A 22 3.45 -23.73 -29.85
N SER A 23 2.21 -24.23 -29.81
CA SER A 23 1.03 -23.44 -30.21
C SER A 23 0.54 -22.55 -29.05
N VAL A 24 -0.24 -21.52 -29.42
CA VAL A 24 -0.86 -20.60 -28.43
C VAL A 24 -1.77 -21.36 -27.48
N GLU A 25 -2.54 -22.34 -28.01
CA GLU A 25 -3.46 -23.16 -27.23
C GLU A 25 -2.71 -23.98 -26.17
N LEU A 26 -1.53 -24.50 -26.50
CA LEU A 26 -0.70 -25.26 -25.56
C LEU A 26 -0.20 -24.38 -24.41
N ILE A 27 0.16 -23.12 -24.71
CA ILE A 27 0.58 -22.17 -23.67
C ILE A 27 -0.58 -21.79 -22.78
N ASP A 28 -1.77 -21.58 -23.35
CA ASP A 28 -2.97 -21.25 -22.57
C ASP A 28 -3.39 -22.41 -21.66
N ASP A 29 -3.35 -23.64 -22.16
CA ASP A 29 -3.60 -24.87 -21.38
C ASP A 29 -2.57 -25.05 -20.25
N ALA A 30 -1.30 -24.77 -20.52
CA ALA A 30 -0.25 -24.80 -19.51
C ALA A 30 -0.44 -23.73 -18.44
N LEU A 31 -0.87 -22.52 -18.84
CA LEU A 31 -1.20 -21.44 -17.91
C LEU A 31 -2.38 -21.82 -17.01
N GLN A 32 -3.43 -22.37 -17.60
CA GLN A 32 -4.60 -22.80 -16.82
C GLN A 32 -4.21 -23.85 -15.77
N ARG A 33 -3.42 -24.86 -16.15
CA ARG A 33 -2.91 -25.86 -15.19
C ARG A 33 -2.03 -25.25 -14.10
N LEU A 34 -1.24 -24.24 -14.45
CA LEU A 34 -0.43 -23.52 -13.48
C LEU A 34 -1.32 -22.77 -12.48
N GLN A 35 -2.35 -22.07 -12.97
CA GLN A 35 -3.32 -21.34 -12.12
C GLN A 35 -4.10 -22.26 -11.17
N GLU A 36 -4.38 -23.51 -11.58
CA GLU A 36 -5.06 -24.53 -10.76
C GLU A 36 -4.15 -25.10 -9.65
N THR A 37 -2.82 -25.03 -9.82
CA THR A 37 -1.86 -25.65 -8.89
C THR A 37 -1.17 -24.65 -7.97
N LEU A 38 -1.17 -23.37 -8.30
CA LEU A 38 -0.50 -22.34 -7.50
C LEU A 38 -1.31 -21.94 -6.27
N GLU A 39 -0.63 -21.76 -5.15
CA GLU A 39 -1.15 -21.19 -3.92
C GLU A 39 -0.41 -19.89 -3.57
N PRO A 40 -1.13 -18.85 -3.16
CA PRO A 40 -2.59 -18.72 -3.05
C PRO A 40 -3.30 -18.68 -4.40
N VAL A 41 -4.58 -19.11 -4.43
CA VAL A 41 -5.39 -19.14 -5.63
C VAL A 41 -5.54 -17.75 -6.23
N GLY A 42 -5.48 -17.66 -7.56
CA GLY A 42 -5.55 -16.40 -8.31
C GLY A 42 -4.19 -15.87 -8.76
N ILE A 43 -3.08 -16.49 -8.35
CA ILE A 43 -1.76 -16.22 -8.91
C ILE A 43 -1.70 -16.68 -10.36
N GLY A 44 -1.04 -15.88 -11.21
CA GLY A 44 -0.94 -16.14 -12.64
C GLY A 44 -2.15 -15.65 -13.44
N ALA A 45 -3.07 -14.93 -12.82
CA ALA A 45 -4.16 -14.28 -13.53
C ALA A 45 -3.64 -13.11 -14.40
N ARG A 46 -4.32 -12.81 -15.50
CA ARG A 46 -4.00 -11.72 -16.43
C ARG A 46 -4.55 -10.38 -15.93
N ASP A 47 -5.69 -10.43 -15.26
CA ASP A 47 -6.37 -9.26 -14.70
C ASP A 47 -7.13 -9.60 -13.39
N VAL A 48 -7.69 -8.57 -12.78
CA VAL A 48 -8.47 -8.69 -11.53
C VAL A 48 -9.71 -9.57 -11.72
N ARG A 49 -10.34 -9.51 -12.90
CA ARG A 49 -11.51 -10.35 -13.20
C ARG A 49 -11.14 -11.82 -13.16
N GLU A 50 -10.11 -12.22 -13.89
CA GLU A 50 -9.63 -13.61 -13.94
C GLU A 50 -9.20 -14.08 -12.54
N CYS A 51 -8.49 -13.24 -11.78
CA CYS A 51 -8.08 -13.53 -10.42
C CYS A 51 -9.28 -13.85 -9.49
N LEU A 52 -10.31 -13.04 -9.54
CA LEU A 52 -11.51 -13.25 -8.74
C LEU A 52 -12.28 -14.50 -9.20
N LEU A 53 -12.38 -14.74 -10.52
CA LEU A 53 -13.04 -15.92 -11.06
C LEU A 53 -12.34 -17.23 -10.64
N LEU A 54 -11.01 -17.28 -10.67
CA LEU A 54 -10.23 -18.41 -10.18
C LEU A 54 -10.51 -18.71 -8.71
N GLN A 55 -10.55 -17.66 -7.88
CA GLN A 55 -10.84 -17.82 -6.45
C GLN A 55 -12.29 -18.26 -6.19
N ILE A 56 -13.27 -17.74 -6.94
CA ILE A 56 -14.67 -18.18 -6.85
C ILE A 56 -14.80 -19.64 -7.25
N GLN A 57 -14.17 -20.05 -8.36
CA GLN A 57 -14.21 -21.42 -8.87
C GLN A 57 -13.53 -22.43 -7.94
N SER A 58 -12.55 -21.99 -7.15
CA SER A 58 -11.87 -22.86 -6.18
C SER A 58 -12.69 -23.17 -4.93
N GLN A 59 -13.82 -22.46 -4.71
CA GLN A 59 -14.68 -22.72 -3.57
C GLN A 59 -15.40 -24.07 -3.71
N VAL A 60 -15.44 -24.80 -2.60
CA VAL A 60 -16.18 -26.07 -2.56
C VAL A 60 -17.69 -25.76 -2.53
N ILE A 61 -18.38 -26.16 -3.59
CA ILE A 61 -19.83 -25.91 -3.73
C ILE A 61 -20.59 -27.13 -3.20
N HIS A 62 -21.51 -26.91 -2.28
CA HIS A 62 -22.49 -27.90 -1.89
C HIS A 62 -23.78 -27.68 -2.70
N PRO A 63 -24.13 -28.60 -3.63
CA PRO A 63 -25.33 -28.42 -4.49
C PRO A 63 -26.62 -28.24 -3.69
N GLY A 64 -27.43 -27.25 -4.11
CA GLY A 64 -28.74 -26.98 -3.51
C GLY A 64 -28.73 -26.13 -2.23
N THR A 65 -27.62 -25.46 -1.94
CA THR A 65 -27.51 -24.53 -0.80
C THR A 65 -27.64 -23.07 -1.23
N ASP A 66 -27.99 -22.19 -0.28
CA ASP A 66 -28.00 -20.73 -0.51
C ASP A 66 -26.61 -20.23 -0.90
N GLU A 67 -25.56 -20.91 -0.46
CA GLU A 67 -24.16 -20.62 -0.80
C GLU A 67 -23.89 -20.80 -2.30
N GLU A 68 -24.46 -21.84 -2.93
CA GLU A 68 -24.34 -22.06 -4.37
C GLU A 68 -24.95 -20.89 -5.16
N GLN A 69 -26.13 -20.41 -4.74
CA GLN A 69 -26.78 -19.27 -5.39
C GLN A 69 -25.94 -17.99 -5.28
N ILE A 70 -25.36 -17.75 -4.11
CA ILE A 70 -24.48 -16.61 -3.89
C ILE A 70 -23.21 -16.72 -4.74
N LEU A 71 -22.59 -17.89 -4.84
CA LEU A 71 -21.41 -18.11 -5.67
C LEU A 71 -21.71 -17.93 -7.16
N MET A 72 -22.83 -18.44 -7.66
CA MET A 72 -23.28 -18.21 -9.03
C MET A 72 -23.48 -16.71 -9.31
N LEU A 73 -24.12 -16.01 -8.37
CA LEU A 73 -24.33 -14.58 -8.49
C LEU A 73 -23.01 -13.82 -8.48
N GLN A 74 -22.05 -14.18 -7.61
CA GLN A 74 -20.70 -13.60 -7.60
C GLN A 74 -19.97 -13.84 -8.92
N TYR A 75 -20.06 -15.04 -9.49
CA TYR A 75 -19.48 -15.38 -10.77
C TYR A 75 -20.01 -14.49 -11.89
N ASP A 76 -21.33 -14.31 -11.97
CA ASP A 76 -21.98 -13.44 -12.97
C ASP A 76 -21.63 -11.97 -12.77
N LEU A 77 -21.57 -11.50 -11.54
CA LEU A 77 -21.18 -10.15 -11.19
C LEU A 77 -19.76 -9.83 -11.67
N VAL A 78 -18.81 -10.73 -11.39
CA VAL A 78 -17.41 -10.54 -11.77
C VAL A 78 -17.22 -10.71 -13.28
N SER A 79 -17.91 -11.67 -13.90
CA SER A 79 -17.78 -11.95 -15.35
C SER A 79 -18.33 -10.81 -16.21
N ASN A 80 -19.50 -10.26 -15.86
CA ASN A 80 -20.26 -9.40 -16.77
C ASN A 80 -20.48 -7.98 -16.26
N HIS A 81 -20.44 -7.75 -14.94
CA HIS A 81 -20.91 -6.52 -14.31
C HIS A 81 -19.84 -5.77 -13.48
N LEU A 82 -18.56 -6.14 -13.61
CA LEU A 82 -17.48 -5.54 -12.80
C LEU A 82 -17.45 -4.00 -12.93
N LYS A 83 -17.61 -3.48 -14.16
CA LYS A 83 -17.66 -2.02 -14.41
C LYS A 83 -18.91 -1.35 -13.83
N ASP A 84 -20.05 -2.06 -13.78
CA ASP A 84 -21.26 -1.52 -13.17
C ASP A 84 -21.17 -1.53 -11.63
N ILE A 85 -20.41 -2.48 -11.06
CA ILE A 85 -20.07 -2.49 -9.62
C ILE A 85 -19.19 -1.30 -9.27
N GLU A 86 -18.10 -1.05 -10.03
CA GLU A 86 -17.23 0.11 -9.85
C GLU A 86 -17.98 1.43 -9.92
N ALA A 87 -18.96 1.52 -10.83
CA ALA A 87 -19.82 2.69 -10.99
C ALA A 87 -21.01 2.73 -10.00
N ASN A 88 -21.10 1.76 -9.06
CA ASN A 88 -22.18 1.60 -8.07
C ASN A 88 -23.59 1.60 -8.69
N ARG A 89 -23.75 0.93 -9.85
CA ARG A 89 -25.03 0.85 -10.59
C ARG A 89 -25.85 -0.37 -10.20
N LEU A 90 -26.05 -0.58 -8.89
CA LEU A 90 -26.72 -1.78 -8.35
C LEU A 90 -28.12 -2.05 -8.94
N PRO A 91 -29.01 -1.04 -9.13
CA PRO A 91 -30.33 -1.28 -9.73
C PRO A 91 -30.27 -1.79 -11.17
N LYS A 92 -29.25 -1.41 -11.94
CA LYS A 92 -29.03 -1.91 -13.30
C LYS A 92 -28.63 -3.38 -13.28
N ILE A 93 -27.75 -3.77 -12.36
CA ILE A 93 -27.30 -5.14 -12.19
C ILE A 93 -28.48 -6.04 -11.76
N ALA A 94 -29.20 -5.63 -10.72
CA ALA A 94 -30.35 -6.35 -10.21
C ALA A 94 -31.39 -6.65 -11.30
N LYS A 95 -31.69 -5.64 -12.14
CA LYS A 95 -32.61 -5.80 -13.28
C LYS A 95 -32.04 -6.72 -14.39
N ALA A 96 -30.74 -6.70 -14.62
CA ALA A 96 -30.10 -7.50 -15.66
C ALA A 96 -30.03 -8.99 -15.29
N LEU A 97 -29.88 -9.29 -13.99
CA LEU A 97 -29.77 -10.65 -13.46
C LEU A 97 -31.11 -11.19 -12.91
N ASP A 98 -32.19 -10.36 -12.92
CA ASP A 98 -33.51 -10.67 -12.40
C ASP A 98 -33.44 -11.11 -10.92
N VAL A 99 -32.70 -10.38 -10.10
CA VAL A 99 -32.52 -10.62 -8.66
C VAL A 99 -32.83 -9.35 -7.87
N GLU A 100 -33.06 -9.51 -6.57
CA GLU A 100 -33.27 -8.35 -5.69
C GLU A 100 -31.98 -7.57 -5.43
N ILE A 101 -32.11 -6.27 -5.16
CA ILE A 101 -30.94 -5.40 -4.90
C ILE A 101 -30.20 -5.86 -3.63
N GLU A 102 -30.92 -6.41 -2.68
CA GLU A 102 -30.39 -6.95 -1.43
C GLU A 102 -29.45 -8.13 -1.69
N ASP A 103 -29.81 -9.02 -2.62
CA ASP A 103 -28.99 -10.17 -3.02
C ASP A 103 -27.69 -9.70 -3.71
N VAL A 104 -27.80 -8.69 -4.58
CA VAL A 104 -26.62 -8.07 -5.22
C VAL A 104 -25.68 -7.46 -4.17
N LYS A 105 -26.21 -6.76 -3.16
CA LYS A 105 -25.40 -6.20 -2.06
C LYS A 105 -24.74 -7.30 -1.23
N ALA A 106 -25.46 -8.36 -0.92
CA ALA A 106 -24.94 -9.50 -0.17
C ALA A 106 -23.79 -10.17 -0.94
N ALA A 107 -23.97 -10.43 -2.25
CA ALA A 107 -22.95 -11.01 -3.10
C ALA A 107 -21.71 -10.11 -3.21
N ILE A 108 -21.88 -8.80 -3.39
CA ILE A 108 -20.76 -7.84 -3.40
C ILE A 108 -20.05 -7.78 -2.04
N SER A 109 -20.80 -7.86 -0.94
CA SER A 109 -20.17 -7.89 0.39
C SER A 109 -19.33 -9.14 0.60
N SER A 110 -19.77 -10.27 0.07
CA SER A 110 -19.04 -11.53 0.13
C SER A 110 -17.80 -11.54 -0.79
N LEU A 111 -17.79 -10.74 -1.89
CA LEU A 111 -16.59 -10.59 -2.72
C LEU A 111 -15.38 -9.98 -1.97
N LYS A 112 -15.61 -9.28 -0.85
CA LYS A 112 -14.53 -8.72 -0.02
C LYS A 112 -13.63 -9.77 0.64
N GLN A 113 -14.07 -11.02 0.70
CA GLN A 113 -13.25 -12.12 1.24
C GLN A 113 -12.12 -12.53 0.28
N TYR A 114 -12.24 -12.22 -1.01
CA TYR A 114 -11.23 -12.57 -2.00
C TYR A 114 -10.08 -11.57 -2.05
N HIS A 115 -8.91 -12.06 -2.37
CA HIS A 115 -7.68 -11.26 -2.42
C HIS A 115 -7.42 -10.78 -3.85
N ILE A 116 -7.48 -9.46 -4.06
CA ILE A 116 -7.19 -8.85 -5.36
C ILE A 116 -5.69 -8.90 -5.70
N HIS A 117 -4.81 -9.02 -4.71
CA HIS A 117 -3.36 -9.07 -4.90
C HIS A 117 -2.77 -10.32 -4.19
N PRO A 118 -3.03 -11.53 -4.72
CA PRO A 118 -2.61 -12.76 -4.06
C PRO A 118 -1.08 -12.89 -3.94
N GLY A 119 -0.31 -12.34 -4.87
CA GLY A 119 1.14 -12.36 -4.84
C GLY A 119 1.74 -11.67 -3.61
N ARG A 120 1.10 -10.62 -3.11
CA ARG A 120 1.56 -9.91 -1.90
C ARG A 120 1.58 -10.78 -0.63
N MET A 121 0.83 -11.87 -0.62
CA MET A 121 0.86 -12.82 0.49
C MET A 121 2.16 -13.64 0.54
N LEU A 122 2.87 -13.74 -0.59
CA LEU A 122 4.13 -14.49 -0.72
C LEU A 122 5.37 -13.60 -0.66
N VAL A 123 5.22 -12.33 -0.98
CA VAL A 123 6.33 -11.37 -0.94
C VAL A 123 6.43 -10.80 0.47
N ASP A 124 7.54 -11.04 1.14
CA ASP A 124 7.90 -10.29 2.34
C ASP A 124 8.05 -8.82 1.96
N SER A 125 6.96 -8.08 2.07
CA SER A 125 7.00 -6.64 1.84
C SER A 125 7.85 -6.01 2.95
N THR A 126 9.12 -5.80 2.67
CA THR A 126 9.91 -4.82 3.39
C THR A 126 9.35 -3.45 3.07
N SER A 127 8.18 -3.14 3.64
CA SER A 127 7.66 -1.79 3.58
C SER A 127 8.72 -0.89 4.20
N GLN A 128 9.26 0.03 3.41
CA GLN A 128 10.13 1.06 3.95
C GLN A 128 9.34 1.76 5.06
N ILE A 129 9.85 1.67 6.28
CA ILE A 129 9.23 2.35 7.42
C ILE A 129 9.35 3.84 7.13
N ILE A 130 8.26 4.45 6.70
CA ILE A 130 8.16 5.89 6.54
C ILE A 130 8.04 6.47 7.94
N GLN A 131 9.08 7.19 8.39
CA GLN A 131 9.01 7.94 9.63
C GLN A 131 8.34 9.29 9.34
N PRO A 132 7.17 9.56 9.94
CA PRO A 132 6.51 10.85 9.77
C PRO A 132 7.32 11.96 10.45
N ASP A 133 7.35 13.14 9.86
CA ASP A 133 7.96 14.34 10.48
C ASP A 133 7.03 14.94 11.55
N ALA A 134 5.72 14.80 11.39
CA ALA A 134 4.71 15.23 12.35
C ALA A 134 3.54 14.24 12.41
N VAL A 135 2.91 14.16 13.57
CA VAL A 135 1.69 13.37 13.81
C VAL A 135 0.58 14.33 14.25
N ILE A 136 -0.61 14.14 13.69
CA ILE A 136 -1.80 14.89 14.08
C ILE A 136 -2.65 13.95 14.95
N GLU A 137 -2.92 14.36 16.18
CA GLU A 137 -3.77 13.64 17.11
C GLU A 137 -5.01 14.47 17.45
N TYR A 138 -6.10 13.77 17.77
CA TYR A 138 -7.35 14.40 18.20
C TYR A 138 -7.45 14.34 19.73
N ASP A 139 -7.62 15.51 20.34
CA ASP A 139 -7.84 15.65 21.78
C ASP A 139 -9.34 15.64 22.07
N GLU A 140 -9.85 14.51 22.53
CA GLU A 140 -11.28 14.34 22.87
C GLU A 140 -11.75 15.25 24.01
N GLN A 141 -10.85 15.67 24.92
CA GLN A 141 -11.23 16.51 26.05
C GLN A 141 -11.47 17.96 25.65
N HIS A 142 -10.76 18.44 24.62
CA HIS A 142 -10.84 19.82 24.15
C HIS A 142 -11.47 19.95 22.77
N ASP A 143 -11.95 18.84 22.19
CA ASP A 143 -12.59 18.77 20.85
C ASP A 143 -11.76 19.48 19.76
N ARG A 144 -10.44 19.16 19.71
CA ARG A 144 -9.51 19.78 18.77
C ARG A 144 -8.42 18.85 18.30
N TYR A 145 -7.95 19.07 17.10
CA TYR A 145 -6.74 18.44 16.59
C TYR A 145 -5.50 19.21 17.06
N TYR A 146 -4.44 18.49 17.38
CA TYR A 146 -3.14 19.09 17.63
C TYR A 146 -2.05 18.32 16.88
N ALA A 147 -1.03 19.04 16.43
CA ALA A 147 0.10 18.48 15.75
C ALA A 147 1.29 18.35 16.69
N MET A 148 1.94 17.19 16.66
CA MET A 148 3.20 16.95 17.38
C MET A 148 4.31 16.60 16.38
N LEU A 149 5.48 17.20 16.54
CA LEU A 149 6.66 16.81 15.76
C LEU A 149 7.24 15.50 16.29
N THR A 150 7.55 14.60 15.38
CA THR A 150 8.21 13.35 15.72
C THR A 150 9.70 13.61 15.90
N HIS A 151 10.18 13.54 17.13
CA HIS A 151 11.55 13.89 17.56
C HIS A 151 12.65 12.93 17.05
N GLY A 152 12.35 12.05 16.09
CA GLY A 152 13.26 10.98 15.67
C GLY A 152 14.46 11.39 14.80
N ARG A 153 14.42 12.52 14.11
CA ARG A 153 15.44 12.90 13.12
C ARG A 153 16.46 13.96 13.58
N VAL A 154 16.13 14.74 14.57
CA VAL A 154 17.00 15.82 15.03
C VAL A 154 17.28 15.62 16.52
N PRO A 155 18.51 15.27 16.91
CA PRO A 155 18.89 15.21 18.29
C PRO A 155 18.74 16.60 18.93
N SER A 156 18.39 16.63 20.22
CA SER A 156 18.40 17.86 20.99
C SER A 156 19.84 18.39 21.05
N LEU A 157 20.11 19.51 20.42
CA LEU A 157 21.43 20.13 20.39
C LEU A 157 21.55 21.17 21.52
N ALA A 158 22.63 21.09 22.24
CA ALA A 158 22.97 22.10 23.25
C ALA A 158 24.42 22.49 23.12
N ILE A 159 24.71 23.75 23.39
CA ILE A 159 26.09 24.24 23.44
C ILE A 159 26.72 23.88 24.77
N SER A 160 27.92 23.28 24.74
CA SER A 160 28.67 22.96 25.95
C SER A 160 29.05 24.22 26.70
N ARG A 161 28.76 24.27 27.98
CA ARG A 161 29.14 25.37 28.87
C ARG A 161 30.64 25.58 28.99
N GLU A 162 31.44 24.54 28.76
CA GLU A 162 32.87 24.61 28.77
C GLU A 162 33.43 25.50 27.62
N TYR A 163 32.90 25.30 26.42
CA TYR A 163 33.27 26.12 25.26
C TYR A 163 32.80 27.57 25.40
N GLU A 164 31.64 27.81 26.03
CA GLU A 164 31.19 29.19 26.35
C GLU A 164 32.15 29.89 27.32
N LYS A 165 32.61 29.17 28.36
CA LYS A 165 33.60 29.66 29.30
C LYS A 165 34.92 29.93 28.61
N MET A 166 35.43 29.04 27.76
CA MET A 166 36.66 29.21 27.00
C MET A 166 36.59 30.43 26.07
N ALA A 167 35.46 30.68 25.43
CA ALA A 167 35.30 31.89 24.59
C ALA A 167 35.29 33.18 25.39
N SER A 168 34.83 33.12 26.66
CA SER A 168 34.74 34.27 27.56
C SER A 168 36.03 34.51 28.37
N ASP A 169 36.93 33.53 28.39
CA ASP A 169 38.17 33.61 29.18
C ASP A 169 39.16 34.59 28.54
N LYS A 170 39.40 35.69 29.24
CA LYS A 170 40.34 36.74 28.81
C LYS A 170 41.81 36.33 28.93
N THR A 171 42.13 35.28 29.67
CA THR A 171 43.48 34.75 29.85
C THR A 171 43.91 33.81 28.75
N ALA A 172 42.98 33.25 27.98
CA ALA A 172 43.25 32.36 26.86
C ALA A 172 43.89 33.12 25.66
N GLU A 173 44.71 32.41 24.89
CA GLU A 173 45.33 32.92 23.67
C GLU A 173 44.29 33.48 22.70
N LYS A 174 44.59 34.66 22.11
CA LYS A 174 43.63 35.35 21.22
C LYS A 174 43.15 34.47 20.04
N LYS A 175 44.03 33.67 19.43
CA LYS A 175 43.68 32.76 18.33
C LYS A 175 42.68 31.68 18.78
N THR A 176 42.87 31.06 19.95
CA THR A 176 41.99 30.05 20.50
C THR A 176 40.60 30.62 20.79
N ARG A 177 40.58 31.82 21.39
CA ARG A 177 39.30 32.51 21.70
C ARG A 177 38.53 32.89 20.44
N GLU A 178 39.20 33.39 19.41
CA GLU A 178 38.58 33.72 18.11
C GLU A 178 38.07 32.47 17.41
N PHE A 179 38.81 31.36 17.41
CA PHE A 179 38.39 30.08 16.85
C PHE A 179 37.16 29.53 17.56
N VAL A 180 37.20 29.43 18.89
CA VAL A 180 36.05 28.94 19.69
C VAL A 180 34.83 29.85 19.52
N GLY A 181 35.05 31.19 19.51
CA GLY A 181 33.97 32.16 19.30
C GLY A 181 33.31 32.04 17.93
N ASN A 182 34.07 31.73 16.88
CA ASN A 182 33.53 31.51 15.53
C ASN A 182 32.69 30.22 15.49
N ASN A 183 33.21 29.13 16.06
CA ASN A 183 32.50 27.87 16.11
C ASN A 183 31.22 27.97 16.94
N LEU A 184 31.21 28.68 18.06
CA LEU A 184 30.03 28.94 18.86
C LEU A 184 28.97 29.72 18.10
N ARG A 185 29.34 30.71 17.28
CA ARG A 185 28.43 31.46 16.40
C ARG A 185 27.78 30.53 15.37
N SER A 186 28.60 29.70 14.73
CA SER A 186 28.09 28.71 13.75
C SER A 186 27.16 27.70 14.40
N ALA A 187 27.49 27.21 15.60
CA ALA A 187 26.63 26.28 16.36
C ALA A 187 25.29 26.91 16.77
N ARG A 188 25.29 28.17 17.24
CA ARG A 188 24.06 28.90 17.55
C ARG A 188 23.19 29.07 16.30
N TRP A 189 23.79 29.51 15.20
CA TRP A 189 23.05 29.64 13.94
C TRP A 189 22.41 28.31 13.50
N LEU A 190 23.11 27.18 13.64
CA LEU A 190 22.57 25.86 13.30
C LEU A 190 21.40 25.48 14.20
N ILE A 191 21.49 25.71 15.51
CA ILE A 191 20.41 25.47 16.46
C ILE A 191 19.17 26.31 16.10
N GLU A 192 19.38 27.60 15.86
CA GLU A 192 18.31 28.52 15.46
C GLU A 192 17.65 28.10 14.14
N ALA A 193 18.44 27.64 13.16
CA ALA A 193 17.90 27.15 11.88
C ALA A 193 17.03 25.91 12.06
N ILE A 194 17.41 24.98 12.95
CA ILE A 194 16.63 23.81 13.29
C ILE A 194 15.33 24.19 14.00
N GLU A 195 15.38 25.08 14.97
CA GLU A 195 14.19 25.60 15.68
C GLU A 195 13.24 26.30 14.69
N GLN A 196 13.78 27.08 13.77
CA GLN A 196 12.99 27.76 12.76
C GLN A 196 12.30 26.78 11.80
N ARG A 197 13.00 25.69 11.40
CA ARG A 197 12.39 24.60 10.62
C ARG A 197 11.25 23.94 11.39
N ASN A 198 11.47 23.59 12.65
CA ASN A 198 10.46 22.97 13.49
C ASN A 198 9.21 23.87 13.65
N ASN A 199 9.42 25.15 13.88
CA ASN A 199 8.33 26.13 13.96
C ASN A 199 7.57 26.26 12.63
N THR A 200 8.25 26.13 11.50
CA THR A 200 7.61 26.16 10.18
C THR A 200 6.74 24.93 9.97
N LEU A 201 7.26 23.75 10.29
CA LEU A 201 6.50 22.48 10.19
C LEU A 201 5.24 22.47 11.06
N MET A 202 5.28 23.13 12.21
CA MET A 202 4.12 23.25 13.11
C MET A 202 3.06 24.24 12.61
N ARG A 203 3.40 25.13 11.68
CA ARG A 203 2.48 26.17 11.14
C ARG A 203 1.81 25.77 9.83
N VAL A 204 2.35 24.78 9.14
CA VAL A 204 1.80 24.23 7.90
C VAL A 204 0.72 23.20 8.22
#